data_f47afd853e070f16dee27d3807056aed
#
_entry.id   f47afd853e070f16dee27d3807056aed
#
_cell.length_a   1.000
_cell.length_b   1.000
_cell.length_c   1.000
_cell.angle_alpha   90.00
_cell.angle_beta   90.00
_cell.angle_gamma   90.00
#
_symmetry.space_group_name_H-M   'P 1'
#
loop_
_entity.id
_entity.type
_entity.pdbx_description
1 polymer ?
#
loop_
_entity_poly.entity_id
_entity_poly.type
_entity_poly.pdbx_seq_one_letter_code
_entity_poly.pdbx_strand_id
1 'polypeptide(L)'
;TAADTTADGDETLTVWAWDPNFNIYALKQAEAIYQKDHPNFKLNIEENVYSDIETKLITAATSEDYSTLPDIFLMQDYSFHKMVANFPGIYTDLTDSGLDWDKFSGGKLADSTVDGHHYGLPFDNGASVMAVRSDMIENAGLTVDDFKDLTWSEFEEKAQKVVDANGVPMLTSSGGSELIIEMMQSAGASPVVDGEVKIADNAALKEALTVYKDMVDKGILAEYTDWDQYIASMNDGKAAGVINGCWIMSSVQAAADQSGKWAIVNMPKLDGIDGATNYANCGGASWAVSSNCKNTELAFDFLKSTFGSSVELYDDLLPNAGAISSYLPAAESDVYNQPSEFYGGQTVYKDIVEFAGQVPAFDCGAYYSDVRSALTDAVTNIVQNNADIDSEMQNAQDTVEFNIAG
;
A
#
# COMPACT_ATOMS: atom_id res chain seq x y z
N THR A 1 -13.01 -56.36 0.43
CA THR A 1 -13.38 -54.96 0.63
C THR A 1 -12.44 -54.34 1.65
N ALA A 2 -11.32 -53.83 1.20
CA ALA A 2 -10.46 -53.04 2.02
C ALA A 2 -11.00 -51.59 2.01
N ALA A 3 -11.35 -51.08 3.17
CA ALA A 3 -11.65 -49.68 3.38
C ALA A 3 -10.31 -48.95 3.26
N ASP A 4 -10.23 -48.08 2.29
CA ASP A 4 -9.14 -47.14 2.12
C ASP A 4 -9.29 -46.09 3.23
N THR A 5 -8.60 -46.26 4.32
CA THR A 5 -8.43 -45.24 5.33
C THR A 5 -7.31 -44.32 4.81
N THR A 6 -7.67 -43.32 4.00
CA THR A 6 -6.80 -42.16 3.80
C THR A 6 -6.53 -41.59 5.18
N ALA A 7 -5.28 -41.64 5.59
CA ALA A 7 -4.82 -40.95 6.79
C ALA A 7 -5.25 -39.49 6.68
N ASP A 8 -5.91 -39.01 7.72
CA ASP A 8 -6.26 -37.59 7.93
C ASP A 8 -4.94 -36.84 7.99
N GLY A 9 -4.46 -36.36 6.83
CA GLY A 9 -3.24 -35.58 6.73
C GLY A 9 -3.46 -34.27 7.49
N ASP A 10 -2.45 -33.76 8.17
CA ASP A 10 -2.48 -32.48 8.85
C ASP A 10 -2.87 -31.37 7.86
N GLU A 11 -4.11 -30.87 7.95
CA GLU A 11 -4.66 -29.79 7.12
C GLU A 11 -4.43 -28.41 7.77
N THR A 12 -3.31 -28.25 8.49
CA THR A 12 -2.93 -27.00 9.15
C THR A 12 -1.85 -26.28 8.37
N LEU A 13 -2.04 -24.98 8.13
CA LEU A 13 -1.01 -24.09 7.59
C LEU A 13 -0.68 -22.99 8.60
N THR A 14 0.59 -22.68 8.77
CA THR A 14 1.07 -21.55 9.58
C THR A 14 1.26 -20.34 8.67
N VAL A 15 0.73 -19.17 9.10
CA VAL A 15 0.75 -17.94 8.31
C VAL A 15 1.26 -16.78 9.16
N TRP A 16 2.19 -15.99 8.63
CA TRP A 16 2.62 -14.71 9.23
C TRP A 16 1.93 -13.52 8.57
N ALA A 17 1.36 -12.64 9.39
CA ALA A 17 0.74 -11.38 9.01
C ALA A 17 0.86 -10.38 10.16
N TRP A 18 0.40 -9.13 10.00
CA TRP A 18 0.71 -8.07 10.99
C TRP A 18 -0.46 -7.25 11.49
N ASP A 19 -1.58 -7.17 10.77
CA ASP A 19 -2.68 -6.27 11.14
C ASP A 19 -3.95 -7.05 11.48
N PRO A 20 -4.37 -7.03 12.79
CA PRO A 20 -5.58 -7.74 13.25
C PRO A 20 -6.86 -7.32 12.53
N ASN A 21 -6.99 -6.05 12.11
CA ASN A 21 -8.19 -5.50 11.53
C ASN A 21 -8.21 -5.55 9.99
N PHE A 22 -7.09 -5.90 9.39
CA PHE A 22 -6.93 -5.91 7.94
C PHE A 22 -6.55 -7.30 7.43
N ASN A 23 -5.27 -7.64 7.37
CA ASN A 23 -4.82 -8.89 6.75
C ASN A 23 -5.06 -10.14 7.62
N ILE A 24 -5.00 -10.04 8.94
CA ILE A 24 -5.38 -11.15 9.84
C ILE A 24 -6.88 -11.39 9.83
N TYR A 25 -7.69 -10.33 9.78
CA TYR A 25 -9.12 -10.46 9.55
C TYR A 25 -9.39 -11.18 8.22
N ALA A 26 -8.71 -10.79 7.16
CA ALA A 26 -8.85 -11.43 5.85
C ALA A 26 -8.52 -12.93 5.88
N LEU A 27 -7.45 -13.33 6.58
CA LEU A 27 -7.09 -14.74 6.77
C LEU A 27 -8.19 -15.53 7.48
N LYS A 28 -8.79 -14.97 8.52
CA LYS A 28 -9.90 -15.62 9.27
C LYS A 28 -11.14 -15.82 8.39
N GLN A 29 -11.47 -14.86 7.54
CA GLN A 29 -12.57 -15.00 6.59
C GLN A 29 -12.24 -16.02 5.50
N ALA A 30 -11.02 -16.01 4.98
CA ALA A 30 -10.55 -16.99 4.01
C ALA A 30 -10.59 -18.41 4.58
N GLU A 31 -10.14 -18.61 5.83
CA GLU A 31 -10.25 -19.88 6.54
C GLU A 31 -11.69 -20.36 6.62
N ALA A 32 -12.62 -19.49 7.04
CA ALA A 32 -14.03 -19.84 7.16
C ALA A 32 -14.68 -20.23 5.81
N ILE A 33 -14.27 -19.56 4.72
CA ILE A 33 -14.74 -19.88 3.37
C ILE A 33 -14.18 -21.24 2.93
N TYR A 34 -12.89 -21.47 3.10
CA TYR A 34 -12.23 -22.72 2.72
C TYR A 34 -12.76 -23.92 3.50
N GLN A 35 -13.09 -23.73 4.79
CA GLN A 35 -13.66 -24.77 5.65
C GLN A 35 -15.03 -25.26 5.21
N LYS A 36 -15.75 -24.57 4.33
CA LYS A 36 -17.03 -25.05 3.78
C LYS A 36 -16.86 -26.39 3.05
N ASP A 37 -15.74 -26.54 2.34
CA ASP A 37 -15.41 -27.75 1.59
C ASP A 37 -14.33 -28.62 2.31
N HIS A 38 -13.58 -28.02 3.24
CA HIS A 38 -12.46 -28.62 3.98
C HIS A 38 -12.67 -28.44 5.50
N PRO A 39 -13.63 -29.13 6.14
CA PRO A 39 -14.04 -28.83 7.52
C PRO A 39 -12.97 -29.05 8.58
N ASN A 40 -11.91 -29.80 8.27
CA ASN A 40 -10.78 -30.04 9.19
C ASN A 40 -9.62 -29.05 8.99
N PHE A 41 -9.69 -28.21 7.96
CA PHE A 41 -8.66 -27.22 7.69
C PHE A 41 -8.51 -26.18 8.80
N LYS A 42 -7.28 -25.78 9.10
CA LYS A 42 -6.98 -24.76 10.10
C LYS A 42 -5.83 -23.87 9.66
N LEU A 43 -5.91 -22.58 9.97
CA LEU A 43 -4.79 -21.65 9.95
C LEU A 43 -4.27 -21.43 11.37
N ASN A 44 -2.95 -21.59 11.52
CA ASN A 44 -2.21 -21.08 12.66
C ASN A 44 -1.67 -19.70 12.29
N ILE A 45 -2.41 -18.63 12.63
CA ILE A 45 -2.05 -17.27 12.28
C ILE A 45 -1.15 -16.69 13.38
N GLU A 46 0.08 -16.34 13.03
CA GLU A 46 1.04 -15.71 13.91
C GLU A 46 1.15 -14.23 13.56
N GLU A 47 0.70 -13.38 14.48
CA GLU A 47 0.85 -11.92 14.35
C GLU A 47 2.29 -11.51 14.62
N ASN A 48 2.88 -10.79 13.68
CA ASN A 48 4.22 -10.24 13.78
C ASN A 48 4.21 -8.81 13.25
N VAL A 49 5.01 -7.91 13.79
CA VAL A 49 5.27 -6.62 13.15
C VAL A 49 5.98 -6.86 11.82
N TYR A 50 5.65 -6.10 10.77
CA TYR A 50 6.18 -6.35 9.43
C TYR A 50 7.72 -6.34 9.37
N SER A 51 8.38 -5.41 10.06
CA SER A 51 9.84 -5.37 10.16
C SER A 51 10.44 -6.63 10.78
N ASP A 52 9.73 -7.27 11.71
CA ASP A 52 10.15 -8.53 12.30
C ASP A 52 10.01 -9.69 11.32
N ILE A 53 8.99 -9.67 10.47
CA ILE A 53 8.83 -10.66 9.38
C ILE A 53 10.04 -10.58 8.46
N GLU A 54 10.39 -9.39 7.93
CA GLU A 54 11.56 -9.22 7.08
C GLU A 54 12.86 -9.67 7.77
N THR A 55 13.04 -9.29 9.03
CA THR A 55 14.23 -9.68 9.82
C THR A 55 14.33 -11.20 9.97
N LYS A 56 13.22 -11.88 10.26
CA LYS A 56 13.18 -13.34 10.40
C LYS A 56 13.48 -14.05 9.07
N LEU A 57 12.91 -13.53 7.95
CA LEU A 57 13.18 -14.04 6.61
C LEU A 57 14.66 -13.92 6.23
N ILE A 58 15.26 -12.75 6.43
CA ILE A 58 16.67 -12.48 6.15
C ILE A 58 17.58 -13.35 7.07
N THR A 59 17.23 -13.51 8.33
CA THR A 59 17.97 -14.34 9.29
C THR A 59 17.98 -15.81 8.85
N ALA A 60 16.81 -16.35 8.45
CA ALA A 60 16.71 -17.70 7.94
C ALA A 60 17.55 -17.92 6.67
N ALA A 61 17.52 -16.95 5.75
CA ALA A 61 18.30 -17.02 4.52
C ALA A 61 19.81 -16.93 4.77
N THR A 62 20.23 -16.02 5.67
CA THR A 62 21.66 -15.81 5.99
C THR A 62 22.25 -17.02 6.71
N SER A 63 21.47 -17.69 7.56
CA SER A 63 21.88 -18.92 8.24
C SER A 63 21.68 -20.18 7.43
N GLU A 64 21.03 -20.08 6.27
CA GLU A 64 20.58 -21.21 5.45
C GLU A 64 19.69 -22.23 6.23
N ASP A 65 19.04 -21.75 7.31
CA ASP A 65 18.10 -22.52 8.11
C ASP A 65 16.68 -21.98 7.96
N TYR A 66 15.92 -22.56 7.06
CA TYR A 66 14.54 -22.19 6.75
C TYR A 66 13.51 -22.88 7.66
N SER A 67 13.94 -23.72 8.60
CA SER A 67 13.04 -24.54 9.44
C SER A 67 12.10 -23.71 10.35
N THR A 68 12.44 -22.47 10.58
CA THR A 68 11.64 -21.53 11.40
C THR A 68 10.60 -20.74 10.61
N LEU A 69 10.62 -20.86 9.27
CA LEU A 69 9.67 -20.12 8.43
C LEU A 69 8.27 -20.75 8.46
N PRO A 70 7.20 -19.94 8.33
CA PRO A 70 5.82 -20.43 8.21
C PRO A 70 5.60 -21.09 6.86
N ASP A 71 4.40 -21.64 6.63
CA ASP A 71 4.01 -22.12 5.31
C ASP A 71 3.73 -20.96 4.34
N ILE A 72 3.02 -19.94 4.83
CA ILE A 72 2.63 -18.75 4.07
C ILE A 72 3.05 -17.50 4.86
N PHE A 73 3.44 -16.45 4.16
CA PHE A 73 3.66 -15.15 4.78
C PHE A 73 3.18 -14.02 3.87
N LEU A 74 2.70 -12.95 4.48
CA LEU A 74 2.38 -11.73 3.75
C LEU A 74 3.64 -10.88 3.62
N MET A 75 3.83 -10.29 2.44
CA MET A 75 4.94 -9.37 2.18
C MET A 75 4.45 -8.12 1.48
N GLN A 76 4.95 -6.97 1.87
CA GLN A 76 4.69 -5.72 1.16
C GLN A 76 5.30 -5.78 -0.24
N ASP A 77 4.56 -5.30 -1.23
CA ASP A 77 4.89 -5.48 -2.65
C ASP A 77 6.26 -4.93 -3.01
N TYR A 78 6.62 -3.78 -2.49
CA TYR A 78 7.89 -3.12 -2.77
C TYR A 78 9.13 -3.91 -2.29
N SER A 79 8.96 -4.90 -1.42
CA SER A 79 10.06 -5.73 -0.91
C SER A 79 10.36 -6.95 -1.79
N PHE A 80 9.43 -7.40 -2.64
CA PHE A 80 9.58 -8.66 -3.36
C PHE A 80 10.81 -8.72 -4.25
N HIS A 81 11.03 -7.74 -5.12
CA HIS A 81 12.15 -7.77 -6.07
C HIS A 81 13.50 -7.91 -5.36
N LYS A 82 13.74 -7.09 -4.33
CA LYS A 82 14.99 -7.14 -3.55
C LYS A 82 15.13 -8.46 -2.79
N MET A 83 14.06 -8.90 -2.15
CA MET A 83 14.08 -10.10 -1.31
C MET A 83 14.24 -11.36 -2.16
N VAL A 84 13.55 -11.48 -3.29
CA VAL A 84 13.70 -12.63 -4.20
C VAL A 84 15.07 -12.64 -4.85
N ALA A 85 15.58 -11.50 -5.30
CA ALA A 85 16.90 -11.41 -5.93
C ALA A 85 18.04 -11.79 -4.97
N ASN A 86 17.97 -11.32 -3.71
CA ASN A 86 19.04 -11.55 -2.74
C ASN A 86 18.88 -12.87 -1.96
N PHE A 87 17.65 -13.33 -1.76
CA PHE A 87 17.32 -14.47 -0.90
C PHE A 87 16.32 -15.44 -1.56
N PRO A 88 16.62 -15.94 -2.79
CA PRO A 88 15.66 -16.78 -3.53
C PRO A 88 15.27 -18.06 -2.79
N GLY A 89 16.14 -18.57 -1.90
CA GLY A 89 15.89 -19.76 -1.10
C GLY A 89 14.74 -19.66 -0.10
N ILE A 90 14.20 -18.47 0.16
CA ILE A 90 13.03 -18.24 1.02
C ILE A 90 11.74 -18.73 0.34
N TYR A 91 11.65 -18.59 -0.98
CA TYR A 91 10.39 -18.62 -1.73
C TYR A 91 10.14 -19.93 -2.46
N THR A 92 8.87 -20.28 -2.55
CA THR A 92 8.36 -21.25 -3.52
C THR A 92 7.84 -20.48 -4.74
N ASP A 93 8.22 -20.94 -5.93
CA ASP A 93 7.70 -20.41 -7.20
C ASP A 93 6.22 -20.80 -7.35
N LEU A 94 5.36 -19.80 -7.56
CA LEU A 94 3.92 -19.96 -7.70
C LEU A 94 3.46 -20.03 -9.16
N THR A 95 4.34 -19.88 -10.12
CA THR A 95 4.00 -19.76 -11.55
C THR A 95 3.09 -20.89 -12.01
N ASP A 96 3.41 -22.13 -11.63
CA ASP A 96 2.66 -23.33 -12.00
C ASP A 96 1.69 -23.82 -10.91
N SER A 97 1.32 -22.96 -9.96
CA SER A 97 0.44 -23.30 -8.83
C SER A 97 -1.02 -23.54 -9.22
N GLY A 98 -1.39 -23.27 -10.47
CA GLY A 98 -2.77 -23.35 -10.95
C GLY A 98 -3.61 -22.12 -10.65
N LEU A 99 -2.99 -21.02 -10.16
CA LEU A 99 -3.60 -19.71 -10.06
C LEU A 99 -3.83 -19.11 -11.47
N ASP A 100 -4.93 -18.40 -11.64
CA ASP A 100 -5.25 -17.70 -12.90
C ASP A 100 -4.70 -16.27 -12.84
N TRP A 101 -3.45 -16.12 -13.27
CA TRP A 101 -2.72 -14.85 -13.21
C TRP A 101 -3.35 -13.74 -14.06
N ASP A 102 -4.07 -14.09 -15.13
CA ASP A 102 -4.75 -13.12 -15.98
C ASP A 102 -5.92 -12.41 -15.28
N LYS A 103 -6.31 -12.87 -14.09
CA LYS A 103 -7.35 -12.27 -13.27
C LYS A 103 -6.85 -11.19 -12.31
N PHE A 104 -5.58 -10.83 -12.39
CA PHE A 104 -4.98 -9.77 -11.58
C PHE A 104 -4.46 -8.64 -12.47
N SER A 105 -4.43 -7.40 -11.94
CA SER A 105 -3.88 -6.29 -12.69
C SER A 105 -2.38 -6.48 -12.96
N GLY A 106 -1.94 -6.15 -14.18
CA GLY A 106 -0.55 -6.33 -14.58
C GLY A 106 0.45 -5.54 -13.72
N GLY A 107 0.07 -4.33 -13.29
CA GLY A 107 0.89 -3.51 -12.39
C GLY A 107 1.11 -4.18 -11.04
N LYS A 108 0.06 -4.74 -10.46
CA LYS A 108 0.13 -5.44 -9.18
C LYS A 108 0.93 -6.76 -9.28
N LEU A 109 0.76 -7.50 -10.38
CA LEU A 109 1.55 -8.71 -10.62
C LEU A 109 3.03 -8.41 -10.80
N ALA A 110 3.38 -7.29 -11.44
CA ALA A 110 4.76 -6.90 -11.66
C ALA A 110 5.54 -6.76 -10.35
N ASP A 111 4.89 -6.32 -9.27
CA ASP A 111 5.53 -6.13 -7.97
C ASP A 111 6.11 -7.43 -7.38
N SER A 112 5.46 -8.58 -7.62
CA SER A 112 5.89 -9.89 -7.11
C SER A 112 6.32 -10.88 -8.19
N THR A 113 6.54 -10.39 -9.42
CA THR A 113 7.07 -11.17 -10.54
C THR A 113 8.53 -10.82 -10.77
N VAL A 114 9.40 -11.81 -10.69
CA VAL A 114 10.86 -11.64 -10.88
C VAL A 114 11.32 -12.64 -11.94
N ASP A 115 12.01 -12.16 -12.96
CA ASP A 115 12.52 -12.96 -14.09
C ASP A 115 11.45 -13.84 -14.76
N GLY A 116 10.20 -13.35 -14.82
CA GLY A 116 9.06 -14.03 -15.41
C GLY A 116 8.40 -15.09 -14.52
N HIS A 117 8.82 -15.22 -13.27
CA HIS A 117 8.26 -16.12 -12.27
C HIS A 117 7.46 -15.37 -11.22
N HIS A 118 6.31 -15.91 -10.80
CA HIS A 118 5.45 -15.35 -9.78
C HIS A 118 5.82 -15.88 -8.40
N TYR A 119 6.14 -14.98 -7.45
CA TYR A 119 6.50 -15.31 -6.07
C TYR A 119 5.49 -14.83 -5.05
N GLY A 120 4.51 -14.04 -5.45
CA GLY A 120 3.44 -13.55 -4.60
C GLY A 120 2.09 -13.57 -5.30
N LEU A 121 1.04 -13.96 -4.56
CA LEU A 121 -0.35 -13.80 -4.98
C LEU A 121 -0.84 -12.43 -4.50
N PRO A 122 -1.20 -11.52 -5.40
CA PRO A 122 -1.74 -10.21 -5.01
C PRO A 122 -2.90 -10.31 -4.02
N PHE A 123 -2.86 -9.51 -2.96
CA PHE A 123 -3.91 -9.46 -1.95
C PHE A 123 -4.75 -8.19 -2.09
N ASP A 124 -4.19 -7.03 -1.75
CA ASP A 124 -4.88 -5.76 -1.74
C ASP A 124 -4.29 -4.76 -2.73
N ASN A 125 -5.07 -3.72 -3.00
CA ASN A 125 -4.65 -2.59 -3.80
C ASN A 125 -4.37 -1.40 -2.88
N GLY A 126 -3.32 -0.64 -3.19
CA GLY A 126 -2.89 0.54 -2.43
C GLY A 126 -3.14 1.86 -3.17
N ALA A 127 -4.12 1.94 -4.08
CA ALA A 127 -4.41 3.19 -4.79
C ALA A 127 -4.47 4.38 -3.82
N SER A 128 -3.73 5.44 -4.13
CA SER A 128 -3.69 6.63 -3.29
C SER A 128 -5.01 7.39 -3.35
N VAL A 129 -5.46 7.82 -2.19
CA VAL A 129 -6.66 8.64 -2.01
C VAL A 129 -6.32 9.90 -1.23
N MET A 130 -7.05 10.98 -1.49
CA MET A 130 -7.11 12.11 -0.58
C MET A 130 -8.45 12.05 0.17
N ALA A 131 -8.40 11.67 1.44
CA ALA A 131 -9.55 11.71 2.32
C ALA A 131 -9.63 13.11 2.95
N VAL A 132 -10.80 13.76 2.86
CA VAL A 132 -10.98 15.14 3.31
C VAL A 132 -12.22 15.30 4.19
N ARG A 133 -12.14 16.18 5.19
CA ARG A 133 -13.25 16.60 6.03
C ARG A 133 -14.16 17.57 5.28
N SER A 134 -15.29 17.08 4.79
CA SER A 134 -16.27 17.87 4.04
C SER A 134 -16.80 19.06 4.84
N ASP A 135 -17.06 18.88 6.14
CA ASP A 135 -17.52 19.94 7.03
C ASP A 135 -16.46 21.06 7.22
N MET A 136 -15.18 20.72 7.28
CA MET A 136 -14.10 21.71 7.37
C MET A 136 -13.89 22.46 6.05
N ILE A 137 -14.10 21.78 4.91
CA ILE A 137 -14.09 22.42 3.58
C ILE A 137 -15.26 23.42 3.46
N GLU A 138 -16.46 23.02 3.90
CA GLU A 138 -17.64 23.89 3.88
C GLU A 138 -17.45 25.13 4.76
N ASN A 139 -16.80 25.00 5.93
CA ASN A 139 -16.44 26.14 6.77
C ASN A 139 -15.57 27.19 6.05
N ALA A 140 -14.78 26.77 5.07
CA ALA A 140 -13.97 27.64 4.23
C ALA A 140 -14.74 28.24 3.03
N GLY A 141 -16.03 27.91 2.88
CA GLY A 141 -16.85 28.35 1.76
C GLY A 141 -16.55 27.61 0.45
N LEU A 142 -15.97 26.42 0.55
CA LEU A 142 -15.62 25.53 -0.57
C LEU A 142 -16.48 24.27 -0.54
N THR A 143 -16.43 23.50 -1.61
CA THR A 143 -17.07 22.19 -1.74
C THR A 143 -16.03 21.10 -1.95
N VAL A 144 -16.38 19.84 -1.72
CA VAL A 144 -15.51 18.69 -2.00
C VAL A 144 -15.12 18.66 -3.50
N ASP A 145 -16.01 19.03 -4.40
CA ASP A 145 -15.71 19.07 -5.84
C ASP A 145 -14.62 20.10 -6.20
N ASP A 146 -14.42 21.13 -5.39
CA ASP A 146 -13.32 22.08 -5.55
C ASP A 146 -11.93 21.45 -5.34
N PHE A 147 -11.86 20.24 -4.76
CA PHE A 147 -10.62 19.51 -4.49
C PHE A 147 -10.34 18.37 -5.46
N LYS A 148 -11.14 18.21 -6.51
CA LYS A 148 -10.92 17.19 -7.56
C LYS A 148 -10.02 17.72 -8.67
N ASP A 149 -9.20 16.86 -9.22
CA ASP A 149 -8.38 17.09 -10.42
C ASP A 149 -7.46 18.32 -10.34
N LEU A 150 -6.99 18.66 -9.16
CA LEU A 150 -6.14 19.82 -8.92
C LEU A 150 -4.68 19.57 -9.29
N THR A 151 -3.97 20.66 -9.59
CA THR A 151 -2.51 20.71 -9.43
C THR A 151 -2.17 20.99 -7.96
N TRP A 152 -0.91 20.79 -7.57
CA TRP A 152 -0.49 21.10 -6.20
C TRP A 152 -0.58 22.59 -5.87
N SER A 153 -0.30 23.48 -6.81
CA SER A 153 -0.44 24.93 -6.60
C SER A 153 -1.91 25.34 -6.39
N GLU A 154 -2.83 24.79 -7.16
CA GLU A 154 -4.27 25.01 -6.96
C GLU A 154 -4.75 24.42 -5.62
N PHE A 155 -4.22 23.27 -5.24
CA PHE A 155 -4.49 22.66 -3.94
C PHE A 155 -4.04 23.55 -2.79
N GLU A 156 -2.80 24.04 -2.81
CA GLU A 156 -2.27 24.90 -1.74
C GLU A 156 -3.11 26.17 -1.54
N GLU A 157 -3.55 26.79 -2.64
CA GLU A 157 -4.43 27.98 -2.57
C GLU A 157 -5.75 27.68 -1.84
N LYS A 158 -6.38 26.55 -2.16
CA LYS A 158 -7.63 26.13 -1.52
C LYS A 158 -7.40 25.62 -0.10
N ALA A 159 -6.34 24.86 0.11
CA ALA A 159 -5.94 24.33 1.42
C ALA A 159 -5.69 25.43 2.43
N GLN A 160 -5.05 26.54 2.02
CA GLN A 160 -4.84 27.70 2.91
C GLN A 160 -6.16 28.28 3.42
N LYS A 161 -7.20 28.32 2.58
CA LYS A 161 -8.54 28.78 3.02
C LYS A 161 -9.14 27.83 4.07
N VAL A 162 -8.92 26.54 3.94
CA VAL A 162 -9.37 25.52 4.92
C VAL A 162 -8.61 25.69 6.25
N VAL A 163 -7.29 25.88 6.18
CA VAL A 163 -6.46 26.15 7.36
C VAL A 163 -6.92 27.42 8.09
N ASP A 164 -7.12 28.51 7.36
CA ASP A 164 -7.54 29.79 7.91
C ASP A 164 -8.92 29.73 8.59
N ALA A 165 -9.85 28.95 8.00
CA ALA A 165 -11.21 28.80 8.51
C ALA A 165 -11.31 27.87 9.74
N ASN A 166 -10.44 26.88 9.87
CA ASN A 166 -10.56 25.83 10.88
C ASN A 166 -9.44 25.84 11.94
N GLY A 167 -8.33 26.53 11.68
CA GLY A 167 -7.20 26.60 12.60
C GLY A 167 -6.43 25.29 12.75
N VAL A 168 -6.56 24.36 11.78
CA VAL A 168 -5.85 23.08 11.72
C VAL A 168 -5.21 22.90 10.34
N PRO A 169 -4.14 22.12 10.20
CA PRO A 169 -3.57 21.79 8.90
C PRO A 169 -4.59 21.14 7.96
N MET A 170 -4.45 21.39 6.66
CA MET A 170 -5.26 20.70 5.64
C MET A 170 -4.88 19.22 5.55
N LEU A 171 -3.60 18.89 5.63
CA LEU A 171 -3.12 17.52 5.54
C LEU A 171 -2.31 17.12 6.77
N THR A 172 -2.40 15.85 7.10
CA THR A 172 -1.49 15.14 8.02
C THR A 172 -0.66 14.12 7.24
N SER A 173 0.58 13.90 7.67
CA SER A 173 1.52 12.94 7.09
C SER A 173 2.24 12.19 8.20
N SER A 174 2.61 10.93 7.95
CA SER A 174 3.51 10.18 8.80
C SER A 174 4.98 10.64 8.69
N GLY A 175 5.24 11.60 7.79
CA GLY A 175 6.60 12.09 7.50
C GLY A 175 7.37 11.16 6.56
N GLY A 176 8.63 11.46 6.37
CA GLY A 176 9.51 10.68 5.49
C GLY A 176 9.17 10.82 4.01
N SER A 177 9.47 9.78 3.25
CA SER A 177 9.41 9.79 1.78
C SER A 177 8.07 9.33 1.18
N GLU A 178 7.09 8.92 2.00
CA GLU A 178 5.88 8.26 1.51
C GLU A 178 5.11 9.13 0.50
N LEU A 179 4.71 10.33 0.89
CA LEU A 179 4.00 11.25 -0.02
C LEU A 179 4.87 11.70 -1.20
N ILE A 180 6.18 11.84 -1.01
CA ILE A 180 7.12 12.16 -2.09
C ILE A 180 7.13 11.08 -3.17
N ILE A 181 7.16 9.82 -2.77
CA ILE A 181 7.12 8.68 -3.69
C ILE A 181 5.77 8.63 -4.42
N GLU A 182 4.65 8.89 -3.73
CA GLU A 182 3.34 8.99 -4.36
C GLU A 182 3.30 10.10 -5.43
N MET A 183 3.86 11.27 -5.13
CA MET A 183 3.98 12.37 -6.10
C MET A 183 4.84 12.00 -7.32
N MET A 184 5.99 11.34 -7.11
CA MET A 184 6.84 10.86 -8.20
C MET A 184 6.12 9.84 -9.06
N GLN A 185 5.47 8.87 -8.46
CA GLN A 185 4.72 7.84 -9.16
C GLN A 185 3.57 8.44 -9.97
N SER A 186 2.86 9.42 -9.42
CA SER A 186 1.77 10.11 -10.12
C SER A 186 2.21 10.77 -11.44
N ALA A 187 3.51 11.05 -11.57
CA ALA A 187 4.13 11.57 -12.78
C ALA A 187 4.88 10.49 -13.60
N GLY A 188 4.86 9.22 -13.19
CA GLY A 188 5.62 8.16 -13.83
C GLY A 188 7.15 8.37 -13.75
N ALA A 189 7.62 9.12 -12.76
CA ALA A 189 9.01 9.54 -12.62
C ALA A 189 9.82 8.56 -11.77
N SER A 190 10.08 7.36 -12.31
CA SER A 190 10.86 6.33 -11.65
C SER A 190 12.25 6.82 -11.24
N PRO A 191 12.71 6.57 -9.99
CA PRO A 191 14.03 6.97 -9.51
C PRO A 191 15.15 6.05 -9.99
N VAL A 192 14.83 4.91 -10.55
CA VAL A 192 15.75 3.99 -11.20
C VAL A 192 15.18 3.60 -12.57
N VAL A 193 15.94 3.80 -13.63
CA VAL A 193 15.54 3.49 -15.01
C VAL A 193 16.66 2.69 -15.66
N ASP A 194 16.35 1.51 -16.18
CA ASP A 194 17.31 0.59 -16.82
C ASP A 194 18.56 0.31 -15.96
N GLY A 195 18.36 0.25 -14.63
CA GLY A 195 19.43 0.01 -13.65
C GLY A 195 20.26 1.25 -13.29
N GLU A 196 19.97 2.40 -13.88
CA GLU A 196 20.62 3.67 -13.56
C GLU A 196 19.80 4.49 -12.57
N VAL A 197 20.44 5.06 -11.56
CA VAL A 197 19.81 5.96 -10.57
C VAL A 197 19.50 7.30 -11.23
N LYS A 198 18.26 7.76 -11.11
CA LYS A 198 17.71 8.99 -11.67
C LYS A 198 17.05 9.83 -10.58
N ILE A 199 17.84 10.24 -9.59
CA ILE A 199 17.38 11.03 -8.43
C ILE A 199 17.83 12.48 -8.54
N ALA A 200 19.13 12.74 -8.75
CA ALA A 200 19.70 14.08 -8.71
C ALA A 200 19.15 15.04 -9.79
N ASP A 201 18.80 14.51 -10.95
CA ASP A 201 18.27 15.26 -12.09
C ASP A 201 16.76 15.02 -12.33
N ASN A 202 16.06 14.42 -11.37
CA ASN A 202 14.64 14.10 -11.48
C ASN A 202 13.79 15.35 -11.20
N ALA A 203 13.25 15.94 -12.27
CA ALA A 203 12.44 17.16 -12.17
C ALA A 203 11.16 16.96 -11.35
N ALA A 204 10.52 15.81 -11.44
CA ALA A 204 9.31 15.49 -10.66
C ALA A 204 9.64 15.39 -9.16
N LEU A 205 10.78 14.78 -8.80
CA LEU A 205 11.21 14.73 -7.41
C LEU A 205 11.51 16.12 -6.87
N LYS A 206 12.21 16.97 -7.66
CA LYS A 206 12.48 18.35 -7.25
C LYS A 206 11.21 19.14 -6.97
N GLU A 207 10.22 19.02 -7.84
CA GLU A 207 8.93 19.66 -7.66
C GLU A 207 8.21 19.09 -6.42
N ALA A 208 8.20 17.77 -6.24
CA ALA A 208 7.59 17.12 -5.09
C ALA A 208 8.19 17.59 -3.76
N LEU A 209 9.52 17.67 -3.67
CA LEU A 209 10.24 18.15 -2.48
C LEU A 209 9.95 19.64 -2.23
N THR A 210 9.87 20.45 -3.29
CA THR A 210 9.55 21.89 -3.21
C THR A 210 8.14 22.07 -2.67
N VAL A 211 7.15 21.40 -3.22
CA VAL A 211 5.74 21.45 -2.78
C VAL A 211 5.61 20.96 -1.33
N TYR A 212 6.23 19.85 -1.00
CA TYR A 212 6.17 19.29 0.35
C TYR A 212 6.70 20.27 1.41
N LYS A 213 7.91 20.81 1.14
CA LYS A 213 8.51 21.83 2.02
C LYS A 213 7.64 23.07 2.16
N ASP A 214 7.09 23.55 1.05
CA ASP A 214 6.24 24.76 1.05
C ASP A 214 4.96 24.53 1.87
N MET A 215 4.32 23.38 1.75
CA MET A 215 3.16 23.02 2.55
C MET A 215 3.47 22.93 4.05
N VAL A 216 4.63 22.40 4.43
CA VAL A 216 5.06 22.36 5.84
C VAL A 216 5.32 23.79 6.36
N ASP A 217 6.06 24.60 5.61
CA ASP A 217 6.39 25.98 5.99
C ASP A 217 5.15 26.88 6.12
N LYS A 218 4.13 26.64 5.30
CA LYS A 218 2.83 27.35 5.36
C LYS A 218 1.85 26.79 6.41
N GLY A 219 2.19 25.68 7.06
CA GLY A 219 1.30 25.03 8.01
C GLY A 219 0.10 24.33 7.34
N ILE A 220 0.17 24.07 6.04
CA ILE A 220 -0.82 23.31 5.29
C ILE A 220 -0.70 21.81 5.60
N LEU A 221 0.53 21.30 5.79
CA LEU A 221 0.83 19.93 6.13
C LEU A 221 1.52 19.84 7.48
N ALA A 222 1.05 18.95 8.35
CA ALA A 222 1.69 18.59 9.61
C ALA A 222 2.23 17.16 9.57
N GLU A 223 3.46 16.98 10.07
CA GLU A 223 4.10 15.68 10.19
C GLU A 223 3.93 15.11 11.61
N TYR A 224 3.57 13.82 11.68
CA TYR A 224 3.53 13.02 12.89
C TYR A 224 4.28 11.71 12.62
N THR A 225 5.52 11.62 13.04
CA THR A 225 6.39 10.46 12.79
C THR A 225 6.04 9.23 13.65
N ASP A 226 5.30 9.43 14.73
CA ASP A 226 4.69 8.35 15.51
C ASP A 226 3.35 7.95 14.89
N TRP A 227 3.18 6.65 14.62
CA TRP A 227 2.01 6.13 13.92
C TRP A 227 0.69 6.40 14.66
N ASP A 228 0.68 6.20 15.99
CA ASP A 228 -0.53 6.42 16.79
C ASP A 228 -0.93 7.89 16.80
N GLN A 229 0.05 8.81 16.86
CA GLN A 229 -0.19 10.25 16.76
C GLN A 229 -0.66 10.65 15.37
N TYR A 230 -0.13 10.04 14.31
CA TYR A 230 -0.59 10.25 12.95
C TYR A 230 -2.07 9.89 12.79
N ILE A 231 -2.47 8.68 13.23
CA ILE A 231 -3.87 8.26 13.20
C ILE A 231 -4.74 9.15 14.10
N ALA A 232 -4.28 9.48 15.30
CA ALA A 232 -5.00 10.36 16.21
C ALA A 232 -5.22 11.77 15.63
N SER A 233 -4.30 12.27 14.79
CA SER A 233 -4.47 13.58 14.15
C SER A 233 -5.72 13.69 13.28
N MET A 234 -6.10 12.59 12.62
CA MET A 234 -7.35 12.48 11.85
C MET A 234 -8.55 12.27 12.77
N ASN A 235 -8.44 11.33 13.71
CA ASN A 235 -9.56 10.91 14.56
C ASN A 235 -9.96 11.98 15.60
N ASP A 236 -9.02 12.80 16.03
CA ASP A 236 -9.27 13.93 16.95
C ASP A 236 -9.61 15.25 16.22
N GLY A 237 -9.71 15.24 14.88
CA GLY A 237 -9.99 16.44 14.10
C GLY A 237 -8.87 17.48 14.10
N LYS A 238 -7.61 17.07 14.28
CA LYS A 238 -6.42 17.93 14.28
C LYS A 238 -5.87 18.18 12.87
N ALA A 239 -6.46 17.56 11.85
CA ALA A 239 -6.18 17.80 10.43
C ALA A 239 -7.47 17.65 9.62
N ALA A 240 -7.57 18.39 8.52
CA ALA A 240 -8.75 18.36 7.65
C ALA A 240 -8.69 17.25 6.59
N GLY A 241 -7.58 16.57 6.46
CA GLY A 241 -7.43 15.49 5.46
C GLY A 241 -6.12 14.75 5.55
N VAL A 242 -6.02 13.75 4.69
CA VAL A 242 -4.84 12.87 4.56
C VAL A 242 -4.74 12.38 3.12
N ILE A 243 -3.52 12.24 2.62
CA ILE A 243 -3.22 11.51 1.39
C ILE A 243 -2.43 10.26 1.77
N ASN A 244 -2.93 9.12 1.36
CA ASN A 244 -2.25 7.84 1.57
C ASN A 244 -2.90 6.75 0.70
N GLY A 245 -2.35 5.54 0.70
CA GLY A 245 -3.02 4.38 0.12
C GLY A 245 -4.42 4.17 0.70
N CYS A 246 -5.33 3.64 -0.09
CA CYS A 246 -6.76 3.50 0.29
C CYS A 246 -6.99 2.68 1.58
N TRP A 247 -6.01 1.90 2.03
CA TRP A 247 -6.04 1.21 3.31
C TRP A 247 -6.15 2.16 4.53
N ILE A 248 -5.76 3.44 4.38
CA ILE A 248 -5.91 4.45 5.45
C ILE A 248 -7.37 4.71 5.82
N MET A 249 -8.30 4.38 4.93
CA MET A 249 -9.73 4.58 5.15
C MET A 249 -10.24 3.85 6.39
N SER A 250 -9.71 2.67 6.71
CA SER A 250 -10.07 1.94 7.94
C SER A 250 -9.72 2.74 9.19
N SER A 251 -8.57 3.39 9.21
CA SER A 251 -8.14 4.26 10.31
C SER A 251 -8.95 5.54 10.41
N VAL A 252 -9.33 6.13 9.27
CA VAL A 252 -10.23 7.30 9.22
C VAL A 252 -11.60 6.92 9.77
N GLN A 253 -12.13 5.77 9.39
CA GLN A 253 -13.45 5.29 9.83
C GLN A 253 -13.52 4.89 11.30
N ALA A 254 -12.39 4.74 11.99
CA ALA A 254 -12.35 4.46 13.42
C ALA A 254 -13.00 5.56 14.26
N ALA A 255 -13.02 6.81 13.76
CA ALA A 255 -13.73 7.93 14.38
C ALA A 255 -15.23 7.94 14.00
N ALA A 256 -16.01 7.06 14.62
CA ALA A 256 -17.45 6.89 14.31
C ALA A 256 -18.29 8.16 14.44
N ASP A 257 -17.91 9.10 15.31
CA ASP A 257 -18.53 10.41 15.50
C ASP A 257 -18.32 11.38 14.32
N GLN A 258 -17.39 11.03 13.41
CA GLN A 258 -17.12 11.75 12.18
C GLN A 258 -17.85 11.15 10.96
N SER A 259 -18.71 10.16 11.14
CA SER A 259 -19.52 9.58 10.06
C SER A 259 -20.32 10.67 9.33
N GLY A 260 -20.30 10.63 8.00
CA GLY A 260 -20.94 11.62 7.12
C GLY A 260 -20.15 12.91 6.92
N LYS A 261 -18.98 13.06 7.56
CA LYS A 261 -18.15 14.28 7.50
C LYS A 261 -16.87 14.11 6.66
N TRP A 262 -16.71 12.97 6.01
CA TRP A 262 -15.55 12.69 5.16
C TRP A 262 -15.98 12.47 3.70
N ALA A 263 -15.07 12.74 2.81
CA ALA A 263 -15.19 12.42 1.39
C ALA A 263 -13.83 11.97 0.84
N ILE A 264 -13.86 11.23 -0.26
CA ILE A 264 -12.66 10.77 -0.98
C ILE A 264 -12.59 11.50 -2.31
N VAL A 265 -11.41 12.02 -2.63
CA VAL A 265 -11.08 12.60 -3.94
C VAL A 265 -9.71 12.09 -4.37
N ASN A 266 -9.35 12.32 -5.65
CA ASN A 266 -8.01 12.02 -6.13
C ASN A 266 -6.98 13.01 -5.58
N MET A 267 -5.70 12.63 -5.59
CA MET A 267 -4.62 13.49 -5.12
C MET A 267 -4.29 14.57 -6.16
N PRO A 268 -3.70 15.71 -5.75
CA PRO A 268 -3.21 16.71 -6.69
C PRO A 268 -2.06 16.17 -7.56
N LYS A 269 -1.92 16.69 -8.78
CA LYS A 269 -0.81 16.39 -9.69
C LYS A 269 0.28 17.44 -9.63
N LEU A 270 1.51 17.06 -9.95
CA LEU A 270 2.66 17.97 -9.99
C LEU A 270 2.50 19.02 -11.09
N ASP A 271 2.82 20.28 -10.76
CA ASP A 271 2.80 21.40 -11.68
C ASP A 271 3.97 21.33 -12.67
N GLY A 272 3.70 21.62 -13.93
CA GLY A 272 4.74 21.76 -14.95
C GLY A 272 5.51 20.48 -15.29
N ILE A 273 5.06 19.32 -14.85
CA ILE A 273 5.67 18.04 -15.15
C ILE A 273 4.85 17.32 -16.22
N ASP A 274 5.48 17.04 -17.35
CA ASP A 274 4.84 16.31 -18.46
C ASP A 274 4.44 14.91 -18.01
N GLY A 275 3.20 14.52 -18.35
CA GLY A 275 2.66 13.22 -17.99
C GLY A 275 2.19 13.09 -16.54
N ALA A 276 2.27 14.15 -15.72
CA ALA A 276 1.74 14.12 -14.36
C ALA A 276 0.23 13.84 -14.33
N THR A 277 -0.17 12.96 -13.43
CA THR A 277 -1.54 12.55 -13.20
C THR A 277 -1.97 12.83 -11.76
N ASN A 278 -3.26 12.64 -11.49
CA ASN A 278 -3.83 12.72 -10.13
C ASN A 278 -3.88 11.35 -9.42
N TYR A 279 -3.06 10.39 -9.86
CA TYR A 279 -3.17 9.00 -9.43
C TYR A 279 -1.81 8.41 -9.08
N ALA A 280 -1.77 7.73 -7.94
CA ALA A 280 -0.61 7.02 -7.44
C ALA A 280 -1.03 5.76 -6.68
N ASN A 281 -0.06 5.02 -6.20
CA ASN A 281 -0.25 3.87 -5.33
C ASN A 281 0.69 3.98 -4.13
N CYS A 282 0.21 3.63 -2.96
CA CYS A 282 1.02 3.53 -1.76
C CYS A 282 0.77 2.20 -1.06
N GLY A 283 1.81 1.38 -0.98
CA GLY A 283 1.73 0.07 -0.35
C GLY A 283 0.97 -0.95 -1.18
N GLY A 284 0.36 -1.88 -0.50
CA GLY A 284 -0.18 -3.12 -1.01
C GLY A 284 0.72 -4.29 -0.62
N ALA A 285 0.15 -5.48 -0.59
CA ALA A 285 0.85 -6.68 -0.17
C ALA A 285 0.41 -7.90 -1.00
N SER A 286 1.24 -8.93 -0.96
CA SER A 286 0.98 -10.19 -1.65
C SER A 286 1.36 -11.37 -0.77
N TRP A 287 0.63 -12.49 -0.93
CA TRP A 287 0.86 -13.74 -0.20
C TRP A 287 1.97 -14.55 -0.86
N ALA A 288 3.00 -14.87 -0.11
CA ALA A 288 4.09 -15.75 -0.53
C ALA A 288 4.01 -17.10 0.18
N VAL A 289 4.45 -18.16 -0.50
CA VAL A 289 4.63 -19.49 0.08
C VAL A 289 6.11 -19.72 0.33
N SER A 290 6.48 -20.11 1.55
CA SER A 290 7.87 -20.31 1.90
C SER A 290 8.39 -21.65 1.37
N SER A 291 9.71 -21.72 1.21
CA SER A 291 10.40 -22.98 0.85
C SER A 291 10.30 -24.05 1.96
N ASN A 292 9.95 -23.66 3.18
CA ASN A 292 9.72 -24.56 4.31
C ASN A 292 8.30 -25.15 4.35
N CYS A 293 7.40 -24.73 3.46
CA CYS A 293 6.04 -25.24 3.42
C CYS A 293 6.04 -26.76 3.25
N LYS A 294 5.44 -27.46 4.20
CA LYS A 294 5.44 -28.93 4.23
C LYS A 294 4.38 -29.52 3.31
N ASN A 295 3.31 -28.77 3.04
CA ASN A 295 2.22 -29.16 2.17
C ASN A 295 1.91 -28.06 1.17
N THR A 296 2.75 -27.96 0.15
CA THR A 296 2.65 -26.92 -0.90
C THR A 296 1.35 -27.04 -1.68
N GLU A 297 0.86 -28.27 -1.92
CA GLU A 297 -0.41 -28.49 -2.63
C GLU A 297 -1.58 -27.92 -1.84
N LEU A 298 -1.61 -28.11 -0.52
CA LEU A 298 -2.63 -27.52 0.36
C LEU A 298 -2.55 -25.97 0.37
N ALA A 299 -1.32 -25.43 0.45
CA ALA A 299 -1.12 -23.98 0.44
C ALA A 299 -1.60 -23.36 -0.89
N PHE A 300 -1.30 -24.00 -2.02
CA PHE A 300 -1.75 -23.54 -3.33
C PHE A 300 -3.26 -23.63 -3.49
N ASP A 301 -3.87 -24.74 -3.04
CA ASP A 301 -5.32 -24.93 -3.11
C ASP A 301 -6.07 -23.93 -2.22
N PHE A 302 -5.58 -23.72 -1.00
CA PHE A 302 -6.12 -22.68 -0.09
C PHE A 302 -6.05 -21.28 -0.73
N LEU A 303 -4.88 -20.86 -1.19
CA LEU A 303 -4.71 -19.54 -1.81
C LEU A 303 -5.55 -19.38 -3.06
N LYS A 304 -5.59 -20.40 -3.92
CA LYS A 304 -6.39 -20.42 -5.14
C LYS A 304 -7.89 -20.32 -4.86
N SER A 305 -8.39 -21.10 -3.91
CA SER A 305 -9.83 -21.17 -3.59
C SER A 305 -10.33 -19.97 -2.80
N THR A 306 -9.43 -19.16 -2.22
CA THR A 306 -9.77 -17.98 -1.42
C THR A 306 -9.32 -16.70 -2.11
N PHE A 307 -8.12 -16.19 -1.84
CA PHE A 307 -7.62 -14.92 -2.38
C PHE A 307 -7.48 -14.94 -3.91
N GLY A 308 -7.29 -16.11 -4.51
CA GLY A 308 -7.10 -16.27 -5.95
C GLY A 308 -8.38 -16.33 -6.78
N SER A 309 -9.56 -16.54 -6.16
CA SER A 309 -10.79 -16.71 -6.95
C SER A 309 -12.11 -16.38 -6.22
N SER A 310 -12.10 -16.13 -4.91
CA SER A 310 -13.35 -15.97 -4.15
C SER A 310 -13.86 -14.53 -4.17
N VAL A 311 -14.87 -14.25 -4.98
CA VAL A 311 -15.60 -12.97 -4.94
C VAL A 311 -16.28 -12.79 -3.58
N GLU A 312 -16.84 -13.86 -3.00
CA GLU A 312 -17.46 -13.83 -1.66
C GLU A 312 -16.49 -13.30 -0.59
N LEU A 313 -15.22 -13.73 -0.64
CA LEU A 313 -14.22 -13.24 0.30
C LEU A 313 -14.04 -11.71 0.18
N TYR A 314 -13.85 -11.22 -1.02
CA TYR A 314 -13.60 -9.80 -1.24
C TYR A 314 -14.83 -8.93 -1.00
N ASP A 315 -16.04 -9.47 -1.21
CA ASP A 315 -17.30 -8.80 -0.87
C ASP A 315 -17.45 -8.58 0.65
N ASP A 316 -16.93 -9.50 1.46
CA ASP A 316 -16.85 -9.34 2.92
C ASP A 316 -15.72 -8.38 3.33
N LEU A 317 -14.53 -8.52 2.71
CA LEU A 317 -13.36 -7.74 3.10
C LEU A 317 -13.51 -6.25 2.81
N LEU A 318 -14.23 -5.87 1.77
CA LEU A 318 -14.38 -4.48 1.38
C LEU A 318 -15.04 -3.63 2.48
N PRO A 319 -16.26 -3.94 2.95
CA PRO A 319 -16.93 -3.14 3.99
C PRO A 319 -16.33 -3.31 5.38
N ASN A 320 -15.75 -4.47 5.69
CA ASN A 320 -15.32 -4.82 7.05
C ASN A 320 -13.84 -4.55 7.31
N ALA A 321 -13.00 -4.59 6.28
CA ALA A 321 -11.56 -4.34 6.40
C ALA A 321 -11.07 -3.19 5.49
N GLY A 322 -11.90 -2.70 4.56
CA GLY A 322 -11.49 -1.69 3.59
C GLY A 322 -10.46 -2.21 2.57
N ALA A 323 -10.37 -3.53 2.40
CA ALA A 323 -9.45 -4.12 1.45
C ALA A 323 -10.00 -4.04 0.02
N ILE A 324 -9.36 -3.24 -0.80
CA ILE A 324 -9.66 -3.16 -2.24
C ILE A 324 -8.99 -4.34 -2.94
N SER A 325 -9.79 -5.15 -3.62
CA SER A 325 -9.33 -6.38 -4.27
C SER A 325 -8.37 -6.09 -5.42
N SER A 326 -7.29 -6.87 -5.49
CA SER A 326 -6.46 -6.98 -6.69
C SER A 326 -6.98 -8.04 -7.67
N TYR A 327 -7.91 -8.89 -7.23
CA TYR A 327 -8.60 -9.86 -8.08
C TYR A 327 -9.69 -9.15 -8.89
N LEU A 328 -9.47 -8.97 -10.19
CA LEU A 328 -10.28 -8.14 -11.07
C LEU A 328 -11.78 -8.51 -11.08
N PRO A 329 -12.19 -9.81 -11.09
CA PRO A 329 -13.61 -10.14 -11.07
C PRO A 329 -14.34 -9.68 -9.80
N ALA A 330 -13.65 -9.56 -8.65
CA ALA A 330 -14.26 -9.05 -7.44
C ALA A 330 -14.59 -7.56 -7.52
N ALA A 331 -13.80 -6.78 -8.27
CA ALA A 331 -14.05 -5.35 -8.48
C ALA A 331 -15.34 -5.05 -9.28
N GLU A 332 -15.88 -6.06 -9.97
CA GLU A 332 -17.15 -5.96 -10.71
C GLU A 332 -18.38 -6.27 -9.82
N SER A 333 -18.17 -6.65 -8.56
CA SER A 333 -19.25 -6.96 -7.63
C SER A 333 -20.09 -5.72 -7.26
N ASP A 334 -21.38 -5.95 -7.02
CA ASP A 334 -22.33 -4.90 -6.59
C ASP A 334 -21.91 -4.19 -5.30
N VAL A 335 -21.10 -4.81 -4.46
CA VAL A 335 -20.57 -4.21 -3.22
C VAL A 335 -19.79 -2.94 -3.51
N TYR A 336 -19.03 -2.91 -4.62
CA TYR A 336 -18.25 -1.74 -5.04
C TYR A 336 -19.12 -0.55 -5.48
N ASN A 337 -20.38 -0.79 -5.80
CA ASN A 337 -21.35 0.25 -6.18
C ASN A 337 -22.20 0.76 -5.01
N GLN A 338 -21.98 0.25 -3.79
CA GLN A 338 -22.76 0.67 -2.63
C GLN A 338 -22.27 2.03 -2.12
N PRO A 339 -23.20 2.93 -1.77
CA PRO A 339 -22.85 4.19 -1.12
C PRO A 339 -22.34 3.93 0.30
N SER A 340 -21.30 4.66 0.71
CA SER A 340 -20.76 4.62 2.06
C SER A 340 -21.41 5.72 2.92
N GLU A 341 -22.08 5.33 4.00
CA GLU A 341 -22.68 6.27 4.94
C GLU A 341 -21.58 7.14 5.61
N PHE A 342 -20.44 6.55 5.94
CA PHE A 342 -19.33 7.27 6.56
C PHE A 342 -18.81 8.39 5.65
N TYR A 343 -18.80 8.18 4.35
CA TYR A 343 -18.38 9.16 3.34
C TYR A 343 -19.58 9.91 2.71
N GLY A 344 -20.62 10.18 3.51
CA GLY A 344 -21.74 11.03 3.09
C GLY A 344 -22.57 10.48 1.93
N GLY A 345 -22.57 9.18 1.70
CA GLY A 345 -23.28 8.53 0.61
C GLY A 345 -22.49 8.41 -0.70
N GLN A 346 -21.20 8.75 -0.70
CA GLN A 346 -20.32 8.59 -1.87
C GLN A 346 -20.05 7.10 -2.14
N THR A 347 -19.98 6.72 -3.42
CA THR A 347 -19.60 5.37 -3.85
C THR A 347 -18.06 5.25 -3.90
N VAL A 348 -17.43 5.40 -2.75
CA VAL A 348 -15.98 5.57 -2.61
C VAL A 348 -15.17 4.41 -3.21
N TYR A 349 -15.66 3.19 -3.09
CA TYR A 349 -14.92 2.01 -3.56
C TYR A 349 -14.86 1.96 -5.08
N LYS A 350 -15.95 2.38 -5.75
CA LYS A 350 -15.96 2.52 -7.21
C LYS A 350 -14.94 3.56 -7.66
N ASP A 351 -14.93 4.71 -7.01
CA ASP A 351 -13.98 5.78 -7.32
C ASP A 351 -12.53 5.31 -7.15
N ILE A 352 -12.22 4.56 -6.07
CA ILE A 352 -10.88 4.04 -5.81
C ILE A 352 -10.44 3.02 -6.87
N VAL A 353 -11.33 2.14 -7.32
CA VAL A 353 -11.03 1.21 -8.42
C VAL A 353 -10.72 1.97 -9.71
N GLU A 354 -11.46 3.05 -9.99
CA GLU A 354 -11.18 3.94 -11.13
C GLU A 354 -9.81 4.63 -10.98
N PHE A 355 -9.43 5.08 -9.78
CA PHE A 355 -8.11 5.64 -9.51
C PHE A 355 -7.01 4.62 -9.76
N ALA A 356 -7.17 3.41 -9.22
CA ALA A 356 -6.21 2.33 -9.39
C ALA A 356 -5.92 2.01 -10.86
N GLY A 357 -6.93 2.10 -11.73
CA GLY A 357 -6.80 1.86 -13.16
C GLY A 357 -5.99 2.93 -13.91
N GLN A 358 -5.71 4.07 -13.29
CA GLN A 358 -5.04 5.22 -13.91
C GLN A 358 -3.63 5.49 -13.35
N VAL A 359 -3.16 4.68 -12.40
CA VAL A 359 -1.84 4.83 -11.78
C VAL A 359 -0.76 4.60 -12.84
N PRO A 360 0.19 5.56 -13.03
CA PRO A 360 1.30 5.37 -13.93
C PRO A 360 2.24 4.27 -13.49
N ALA A 361 2.95 3.68 -14.44
CA ALA A 361 4.03 2.74 -14.13
C ALA A 361 5.14 3.45 -13.34
N PHE A 362 5.62 2.76 -12.30
CA PHE A 362 6.69 3.24 -11.44
C PHE A 362 7.54 2.04 -11.03
N ASP A 363 8.81 2.07 -11.38
CA ASP A 363 9.72 0.96 -11.12
C ASP A 363 10.99 1.45 -10.43
N CYS A 364 11.34 0.80 -9.33
CA CYS A 364 12.60 0.96 -8.63
C CYS A 364 13.45 -0.34 -8.69
N GLY A 365 12.98 -1.35 -9.40
CA GLY A 365 13.60 -2.66 -9.42
C GLY A 365 13.80 -3.21 -7.98
N ALA A 366 14.97 -3.77 -7.73
CA ALA A 366 15.33 -4.27 -6.40
C ALA A 366 15.68 -3.16 -5.37
N TYR A 367 15.62 -1.89 -5.76
CA TYR A 367 16.20 -0.78 -4.98
C TYR A 367 15.16 0.11 -4.29
N TYR A 368 13.90 -0.29 -4.25
CA TYR A 368 12.83 0.52 -3.65
C TYR A 368 13.15 0.92 -2.20
N SER A 369 13.61 -0.03 -1.37
CA SER A 369 13.95 0.25 0.03
C SER A 369 15.10 1.24 0.17
N ASP A 370 16.11 1.14 -0.71
CA ASP A 370 17.27 2.03 -0.70
C ASP A 370 16.86 3.44 -1.11
N VAL A 371 16.04 3.57 -2.15
CA VAL A 371 15.46 4.85 -2.59
C VAL A 371 14.60 5.45 -1.48
N ARG A 372 13.69 4.66 -0.90
CA ARG A 372 12.81 5.11 0.19
C ARG A 372 13.60 5.66 1.38
N SER A 373 14.64 4.94 1.80
CA SER A 373 15.50 5.35 2.90
C SER A 373 16.24 6.65 2.58
N ALA A 374 16.88 6.72 1.42
CA ALA A 374 17.63 7.91 1.01
C ALA A 374 16.74 9.15 0.86
N LEU A 375 15.53 8.99 0.31
CA LEU A 375 14.55 10.08 0.20
C LEU A 375 13.98 10.50 1.57
N THR A 376 13.82 9.56 2.50
CA THR A 376 13.41 9.88 3.88
C THR A 376 14.42 10.76 4.58
N ASP A 377 15.71 10.46 4.42
CA ASP A 377 16.78 11.30 4.97
C ASP A 377 16.78 12.68 4.32
N ALA A 378 16.63 12.75 3.00
CA ALA A 378 16.56 14.02 2.27
C ALA A 378 15.37 14.88 2.74
N VAL A 379 14.17 14.32 2.85
CA VAL A 379 12.98 15.03 3.35
C VAL A 379 13.21 15.55 4.76
N THR A 380 13.74 14.71 5.65
CA THR A 380 14.06 15.10 7.03
C THR A 380 15.03 16.30 7.07
N ASN A 381 16.10 16.26 6.28
CA ASN A 381 17.07 17.34 6.22
C ASN A 381 16.48 18.64 5.64
N ILE A 382 15.70 18.53 4.58
CA ILE A 382 15.03 19.68 3.94
C ILE A 382 14.03 20.33 4.89
N VAL A 383 13.17 19.54 5.55
CA VAL A 383 12.09 20.04 6.41
C VAL A 383 12.63 20.53 7.75
N GLN A 384 13.47 19.74 8.42
CA GLN A 384 13.89 20.04 9.80
C GLN A 384 15.15 20.91 9.86
N ASN A 385 16.05 20.76 8.91
CA ASN A 385 17.33 21.46 8.90
C ASN A 385 17.41 22.55 7.83
N ASN A 386 16.33 22.75 7.08
CA ASN A 386 16.29 23.71 5.97
C ASN A 386 17.42 23.51 4.94
N ALA A 387 17.77 22.24 4.68
CA ALA A 387 18.81 21.88 3.72
C ALA A 387 18.39 22.23 2.28
N ASP A 388 19.38 22.46 1.43
CA ASP A 388 19.18 22.74 0.02
C ASP A 388 18.67 21.52 -0.72
N ILE A 389 17.57 21.67 -1.48
CA ILE A 389 16.91 20.57 -2.18
C ILE A 389 17.83 19.88 -3.19
N ASP A 390 18.54 20.65 -4.02
CA ASP A 390 19.42 20.07 -5.04
C ASP A 390 20.58 19.29 -4.40
N SER A 391 21.11 19.80 -3.29
CA SER A 391 22.15 19.11 -2.51
C SER A 391 21.65 17.79 -1.91
N GLU A 392 20.45 17.79 -1.36
CA GLU A 392 19.85 16.56 -0.78
C GLU A 392 19.47 15.55 -1.85
N MET A 393 19.04 15.98 -3.02
CA MET A 393 18.80 15.08 -4.16
C MET A 393 20.11 14.42 -4.63
N GLN A 394 21.22 15.16 -4.67
CA GLN A 394 22.53 14.60 -5.00
C GLN A 394 23.00 13.61 -3.92
N ASN A 395 22.85 13.95 -2.64
CA ASN A 395 23.19 13.05 -1.53
C ASN A 395 22.38 11.74 -1.60
N ALA A 396 21.10 11.82 -1.93
CA ALA A 396 20.24 10.65 -2.11
C ALA A 396 20.68 9.80 -3.30
N GLN A 397 21.04 10.40 -4.43
CA GLN A 397 21.60 9.71 -5.58
C GLN A 397 22.87 8.95 -5.20
N ASP A 398 23.83 9.63 -4.60
CA ASP A 398 25.13 9.06 -4.21
C ASP A 398 24.93 7.88 -3.23
N THR A 399 23.99 8.00 -2.31
CA THR A 399 23.66 6.94 -1.34
C THR A 399 23.09 5.71 -2.03
N VAL A 400 22.12 5.87 -2.92
CA VAL A 400 21.52 4.75 -3.65
C VAL A 400 22.54 4.10 -4.58
N GLU A 401 23.34 4.88 -5.32
CA GLU A 401 24.41 4.35 -6.18
C GLU A 401 25.43 3.54 -5.38
N PHE A 402 25.81 4.01 -4.20
CA PHE A 402 26.73 3.29 -3.31
C PHE A 402 26.13 1.94 -2.88
N ASN A 403 24.85 1.93 -2.50
CA ASN A 403 24.17 0.70 -2.07
C ASN A 403 23.98 -0.31 -3.21
N ILE A 404 23.81 0.17 -4.45
CA ILE A 404 23.71 -0.69 -5.65
C ILE A 404 25.06 -1.31 -6.01
N ALA A 405 26.15 -0.58 -5.80
CA ALA A 405 27.51 -1.02 -6.18
C ALA A 405 28.12 -2.04 -5.20
N GLY A 406 27.59 -2.19 -4.01
CA GLY A 406 28.06 -3.10 -2.96
C GLY A 406 27.34 -4.41 -2.93
#